data_0ab6b2deb7ac86f41301e100c8c68e50
#
_entry.id   0ab6b2deb7ac86f41301e100c8c68e50
#
_cell.length_a   1.000
_cell.length_b   1.000
_cell.length_c   1.000
_cell.angle_alpha   90.00
_cell.angle_beta   90.00
_cell.angle_gamma   90.00
#
_symmetry.space_group_name_H-M   'P 1'
#
loop_
_entity.id
_entity.type
_entity.pdbx_description
1 polymer ?
#
loop_
_entity_poly.entity_id
_entity_poly.type
_entity_poly.pdbx_seq_one_letter_code
_entity_poly.pdbx_strand_id
1 'polypeptide(L)'
;MSIAAAQISPEALYDMLQLFDAQPWTKRLHEELAELWALCISRNQQLLLRELIKDFCMLDADKELNACKEFNTQIQDWKLNPTNTWVVAVANADEIDGSTAGLQKLKNKVHPHEEWHSRFISNIPSSAEKINNGDNVILFDDFIGTGKKMARKILWLKKLLLQRGVGDFKIFCACFTGMQFGIKHLIDESNRPVFASISLKRGISERYVGDELTNALSVMKEIEGQLGETYRNKKLVDYTLGFEQSETLYCAANDNCPNNVFPILWWSIRKNKRPFKTLLQRAG
;
A
#
# COMPACT_ATOMS: atom_id res chain seq x y z
N MET A 1 -10.26 18.51 -43.63
CA MET A 1 -9.47 17.31 -43.25
C MET A 1 -10.38 16.37 -42.48
N SER A 2 -10.67 15.21 -43.05
CA SER A 2 -11.43 14.17 -42.33
C SER A 2 -10.50 13.56 -41.28
N ILE A 3 -10.79 13.74 -40.00
CA ILE A 3 -10.11 13.04 -38.90
C ILE A 3 -10.64 11.60 -39.00
N ALA A 4 -9.77 10.66 -39.43
CA ALA A 4 -10.10 9.26 -39.39
C ALA A 4 -10.44 8.89 -37.93
N ALA A 5 -11.64 8.34 -37.70
CA ALA A 5 -12.03 7.85 -36.39
C ALA A 5 -11.02 6.78 -35.96
N ALA A 6 -10.37 6.98 -34.83
CA ALA A 6 -9.53 5.93 -34.24
C ALA A 6 -10.45 4.74 -33.90
N GLN A 7 -10.24 3.61 -34.58
CA GLN A 7 -11.00 2.40 -34.31
C GLN A 7 -10.47 1.79 -33.00
N ILE A 8 -11.34 1.72 -31.99
CA ILE A 8 -11.08 0.90 -30.79
C ILE A 8 -11.31 -0.55 -31.18
N SER A 9 -10.35 -1.44 -30.92
CA SER A 9 -10.56 -2.86 -31.21
C SER A 9 -11.71 -3.40 -30.33
N PRO A 10 -12.57 -4.28 -30.86
CA PRO A 10 -13.65 -4.89 -30.09
C PRO A 10 -13.12 -5.60 -28.83
N GLU A 11 -11.95 -6.22 -28.89
CA GLU A 11 -11.31 -6.91 -27.77
C GLU A 11 -10.92 -5.93 -26.66
N ALA A 12 -10.34 -4.77 -26.99
CA ALA A 12 -9.97 -3.75 -26.02
C ALA A 12 -11.21 -3.18 -25.33
N LEU A 13 -12.30 -2.93 -26.08
CA LEU A 13 -13.58 -2.49 -25.50
C LEU A 13 -14.16 -3.55 -24.56
N TYR A 14 -14.14 -4.82 -24.99
CA TYR A 14 -14.63 -5.93 -24.15
C TYR A 14 -13.85 -6.07 -22.85
N ASP A 15 -12.50 -5.97 -22.90
CA ASP A 15 -11.66 -6.00 -21.71
C ASP A 15 -12.00 -4.86 -20.75
N MET A 16 -12.19 -3.65 -21.25
CA MET A 16 -12.58 -2.49 -20.43
C MET A 16 -13.93 -2.68 -19.75
N LEU A 17 -14.92 -3.21 -20.46
CA LEU A 17 -16.23 -3.53 -19.89
C LEU A 17 -16.10 -4.58 -18.77
N GLN A 18 -15.34 -5.64 -19.00
CA GLN A 18 -15.08 -6.64 -17.97
C GLN A 18 -14.36 -6.05 -16.73
N LEU A 19 -13.43 -5.12 -16.94
CA LEU A 19 -12.77 -4.43 -15.84
C LEU A 19 -13.71 -3.52 -15.05
N PHE A 20 -14.64 -2.85 -15.73
CA PHE A 20 -15.67 -2.03 -15.07
C PHE A 20 -16.59 -2.85 -14.16
N ASP A 21 -16.87 -4.10 -14.54
CA ASP A 21 -17.68 -5.00 -13.71
C ASP A 21 -16.89 -5.59 -12.54
N ALA A 22 -15.65 -6.02 -12.80
CA ALA A 22 -14.78 -6.61 -11.79
C ALA A 22 -14.24 -5.58 -10.77
N GLN A 23 -13.98 -4.35 -11.24
CA GLN A 23 -13.38 -3.26 -10.47
C GLN A 23 -14.17 -1.95 -10.69
N PRO A 24 -15.30 -1.76 -10.00
CA PRO A 24 -16.21 -0.62 -10.23
C PRO A 24 -15.54 0.76 -10.11
N TRP A 25 -14.44 0.88 -9.34
CA TRP A 25 -13.68 2.12 -9.21
C TRP A 25 -13.06 2.58 -10.54
N THR A 26 -12.77 1.68 -11.48
CA THR A 26 -12.21 2.00 -12.80
C THR A 26 -13.20 2.72 -13.72
N LYS A 27 -14.51 2.62 -13.47
CA LYS A 27 -15.56 3.32 -14.26
C LYS A 27 -15.37 4.84 -14.26
N ARG A 28 -14.89 5.39 -13.16
CA ARG A 28 -14.64 6.84 -13.02
C ARG A 28 -13.33 7.28 -13.65
N LEU A 29 -12.46 6.33 -13.97
CA LEU A 29 -11.11 6.52 -14.50
C LEU A 29 -10.98 5.94 -15.91
N HIS A 30 -12.05 6.07 -16.72
CA HIS A 30 -12.08 5.49 -18.06
C HIS A 30 -11.08 6.12 -19.02
N GLU A 31 -10.78 7.42 -18.87
CA GLU A 31 -9.75 8.11 -19.66
C GLU A 31 -8.35 7.59 -19.27
N GLU A 32 -8.07 7.48 -17.97
CA GLU A 32 -6.83 6.96 -17.42
C GLU A 32 -6.62 5.50 -17.83
N LEU A 33 -7.70 4.71 -17.83
CA LEU A 33 -7.65 3.33 -18.29
C LEU A 33 -7.34 3.24 -19.79
N ALA A 34 -7.93 4.10 -20.61
CA ALA A 34 -7.64 4.18 -22.04
C ALA A 34 -6.18 4.60 -22.31
N GLU A 35 -5.66 5.56 -21.55
CA GLU A 35 -4.24 5.96 -21.60
C GLU A 35 -3.29 4.83 -21.23
N LEU A 36 -3.63 4.04 -20.20
CA LEU A 36 -2.88 2.85 -19.80
C LEU A 36 -2.89 1.78 -20.89
N TRP A 37 -4.07 1.51 -21.50
CA TRP A 37 -4.19 0.59 -22.65
C TRP A 37 -3.35 1.03 -23.84
N ALA A 38 -3.27 2.35 -24.08
CA ALA A 38 -2.46 2.92 -25.16
C ALA A 38 -0.94 2.81 -24.93
N LEU A 39 -0.47 2.42 -23.75
CA LEU A 39 0.92 2.05 -23.50
C LEU A 39 1.24 0.65 -24.03
N CYS A 40 0.23 -0.23 -24.16
CA CYS A 40 0.41 -1.59 -24.61
C CYS A 40 0.58 -1.64 -26.14
N ILE A 41 1.65 -2.28 -26.60
CA ILE A 41 1.93 -2.49 -28.02
C ILE A 41 1.56 -3.90 -28.50
N SER A 42 1.12 -4.79 -27.60
CA SER A 42 0.71 -6.14 -27.94
C SER A 42 -0.50 -6.60 -27.11
N ARG A 43 -1.20 -7.62 -27.62
CA ARG A 43 -2.33 -8.25 -26.94
C ARG A 43 -1.90 -8.89 -25.61
N ASN A 44 -0.73 -9.51 -25.54
CA ASN A 44 -0.23 -10.12 -24.32
C ASN A 44 -0.05 -9.09 -23.19
N GLN A 45 0.40 -7.89 -23.52
CA GLN A 45 0.53 -6.79 -22.57
C GLN A 45 -0.85 -6.35 -22.03
N GLN A 46 -1.85 -6.22 -22.90
CA GLN A 46 -3.21 -5.89 -22.48
C GLN A 46 -3.82 -6.98 -21.58
N LEU A 47 -3.61 -8.26 -21.92
CA LEU A 47 -4.09 -9.40 -21.13
C LEU A 47 -3.45 -9.41 -19.72
N LEU A 48 -2.14 -9.20 -19.64
CA LEU A 48 -1.46 -9.11 -18.34
C LEU A 48 -2.01 -7.96 -17.49
N LEU A 49 -2.15 -6.75 -18.05
CA LEU A 49 -2.71 -5.62 -17.34
C LEU A 49 -4.15 -5.87 -16.87
N ARG A 50 -4.97 -6.47 -17.72
CA ARG A 50 -6.34 -6.85 -17.37
C ARG A 50 -6.37 -7.75 -16.13
N GLU A 51 -5.55 -8.79 -16.12
CA GLU A 51 -5.49 -9.73 -14.98
C GLU A 51 -4.97 -9.06 -13.70
N LEU A 52 -3.96 -8.22 -13.80
CA LEU A 52 -3.43 -7.48 -12.64
C LEU A 52 -4.46 -6.48 -12.09
N ILE A 53 -5.17 -5.76 -12.97
CA ILE A 53 -6.20 -4.82 -12.51
C ILE A 53 -7.40 -5.56 -11.91
N LYS A 54 -7.79 -6.73 -12.42
CA LYS A 54 -8.85 -7.56 -11.80
C LYS A 54 -8.53 -7.93 -10.36
N ASP A 55 -7.26 -8.23 -10.07
CA ASP A 55 -6.81 -8.62 -8.74
C ASP A 55 -6.41 -7.43 -7.85
N PHE A 56 -6.59 -6.21 -8.36
CA PHE A 56 -6.19 -5.01 -7.62
C PHE A 56 -7.05 -4.80 -6.37
N CYS A 57 -6.41 -4.70 -5.23
CA CYS A 57 -7.05 -4.40 -3.95
C CYS A 57 -7.20 -2.87 -3.78
N MET A 58 -8.31 -2.32 -4.23
CA MET A 58 -8.71 -0.97 -3.85
C MET A 58 -9.33 -1.04 -2.44
N LEU A 59 -8.70 -0.40 -1.44
CA LEU A 59 -9.25 -0.28 -0.09
C LEU A 59 -10.31 0.83 -0.09
N ASP A 60 -11.55 0.43 -0.30
CA ASP A 60 -12.72 1.30 -0.23
C ASP A 60 -13.26 1.42 1.22
N ALA A 61 -14.30 2.20 1.41
CA ALA A 61 -14.87 2.47 2.72
C ALA A 61 -15.37 1.21 3.45
N ASP A 62 -15.91 0.23 2.71
CA ASP A 62 -16.43 -1.01 3.30
C ASP A 62 -15.29 -1.92 3.78
N LYS A 63 -14.25 -2.08 2.96
CA LYS A 63 -13.04 -2.83 3.34
C LYS A 63 -12.32 -2.14 4.49
N GLU A 64 -12.24 -0.82 4.50
CA GLU A 64 -11.66 -0.05 5.60
C GLU A 64 -12.43 -0.26 6.91
N LEU A 65 -13.76 -0.21 6.86
CA LEU A 65 -14.59 -0.47 8.03
C LEU A 65 -14.39 -1.90 8.56
N ASN A 66 -14.29 -2.88 7.67
CA ASN A 66 -14.02 -4.26 8.04
C ASN A 66 -12.62 -4.41 8.66
N ALA A 67 -11.60 -3.77 8.09
CA ALA A 67 -10.25 -3.76 8.65
C ALA A 67 -10.21 -3.16 10.06
N CYS A 68 -10.99 -2.10 10.32
CA CYS A 68 -11.14 -1.54 11.67
C CYS A 68 -11.79 -2.52 12.66
N LYS A 69 -12.82 -3.28 12.22
CA LYS A 69 -13.46 -4.30 13.05
C LYS A 69 -12.49 -5.45 13.38
N GLU A 70 -11.75 -5.92 12.39
CA GLU A 70 -10.75 -6.97 12.58
C GLU A 70 -9.61 -6.51 13.49
N PHE A 71 -9.15 -5.26 13.36
CA PHE A 71 -8.17 -4.68 14.28
C PHE A 71 -8.69 -4.65 15.73
N ASN A 72 -9.95 -4.31 15.93
CA ASN A 72 -10.57 -4.33 17.27
C ASN A 72 -10.62 -5.76 17.85
N THR A 73 -10.93 -6.77 17.05
CA THR A 73 -10.85 -8.18 17.43
C THR A 73 -9.41 -8.58 17.78
N GLN A 74 -8.43 -8.14 16.97
CA GLN A 74 -7.02 -8.45 17.20
C GLN A 74 -6.47 -7.87 18.50
N ILE A 75 -6.93 -6.69 18.91
CA ILE A 75 -6.60 -6.11 20.22
C ILE A 75 -7.05 -7.06 21.36
N GLN A 76 -8.24 -7.64 21.23
CA GLN A 76 -8.78 -8.60 22.20
C GLN A 76 -7.97 -9.91 22.20
N ASP A 77 -7.60 -10.44 21.04
CA ASP A 77 -6.77 -11.65 20.90
C ASP A 77 -5.39 -11.46 21.52
N TRP A 78 -4.81 -10.27 21.39
CA TRP A 78 -3.57 -9.88 22.05
C TRP A 78 -3.74 -9.63 23.56
N LYS A 79 -4.98 -9.66 24.07
CA LYS A 79 -5.32 -9.37 25.47
C LYS A 79 -4.84 -8.00 25.92
N LEU A 80 -4.93 -7.02 25.03
CA LEU A 80 -4.55 -5.64 25.30
C LEU A 80 -5.75 -4.85 25.82
N ASN A 81 -5.48 -3.94 26.72
CA ASN A 81 -6.51 -3.06 27.29
C ASN A 81 -6.05 -1.60 27.27
N PRO A 82 -6.98 -0.64 27.30
CA PRO A 82 -6.66 0.78 27.17
C PRO A 82 -5.90 1.37 28.37
N THR A 83 -5.87 0.71 29.53
CA THR A 83 -5.21 1.27 30.72
C THR A 83 -3.71 1.41 30.55
N ASN A 84 -3.08 0.46 29.81
CA ASN A 84 -1.64 0.40 29.58
C ASN A 84 -1.26 0.15 28.11
N THR A 85 -2.11 0.52 27.15
CA THR A 85 -1.82 0.30 25.72
C THR A 85 -1.95 1.61 24.94
N TRP A 86 -0.98 1.87 24.07
CA TRP A 86 -0.95 3.02 23.18
C TRP A 86 -1.00 2.55 21.73
N VAL A 87 -1.79 3.22 20.89
CA VAL A 87 -1.81 3.02 19.43
C VAL A 87 -1.11 4.22 18.79
N VAL A 88 -0.02 3.96 18.09
CA VAL A 88 0.93 4.98 17.64
C VAL A 88 1.13 4.91 16.14
N ALA A 89 0.89 6.00 15.43
CA ALA A 89 1.26 6.10 14.02
C ALA A 89 2.79 6.12 13.85
N VAL A 90 3.29 5.44 12.82
CA VAL A 90 4.73 5.32 12.56
C VAL A 90 5.32 6.56 11.85
N ALA A 91 4.72 7.73 12.08
CA ALA A 91 5.13 9.01 11.51
C ALA A 91 6.28 9.68 12.28
N ASN A 92 6.98 10.62 11.63
CA ASN A 92 7.85 11.60 12.26
C ASN A 92 7.01 12.74 12.88
N ALA A 93 7.63 13.64 13.67
CA ALA A 93 6.92 14.71 14.36
C ALA A 93 6.14 15.65 13.43
N ASP A 94 6.75 16.02 12.29
CA ASP A 94 6.22 17.01 11.34
C ASP A 94 5.77 16.37 10.02
N GLU A 95 5.46 15.07 10.04
CA GLU A 95 5.08 14.30 8.86
C GLU A 95 3.58 13.98 8.89
N ILE A 96 2.88 14.30 7.80
CA ILE A 96 1.54 13.80 7.53
C ILE A 96 1.68 12.69 6.49
N ASP A 97 1.53 11.45 6.91
CA ASP A 97 1.64 10.29 6.04
C ASP A 97 0.41 9.36 6.18
N GLY A 98 0.41 8.26 5.44
CA GLY A 98 -0.67 7.28 5.47
C GLY A 98 -0.93 6.71 6.87
N SER A 99 0.11 6.59 7.72
CA SER A 99 -0.07 6.07 9.07
C SER A 99 -0.89 7.01 9.96
N THR A 100 -0.75 8.32 9.83
CA THR A 100 -1.56 9.30 10.56
C THR A 100 -3.00 9.35 10.05
N ALA A 101 -3.20 9.26 8.73
CA ALA A 101 -4.52 9.17 8.13
C ALA A 101 -5.24 7.89 8.56
N GLY A 102 -4.57 6.74 8.52
CA GLY A 102 -5.10 5.46 8.98
C GLY A 102 -5.41 5.44 10.47
N LEU A 103 -4.55 6.05 11.30
CA LEU A 103 -4.80 6.18 12.73
C LEU A 103 -6.07 6.99 13.03
N GLN A 104 -6.32 8.06 12.27
CA GLN A 104 -7.54 8.86 12.41
C GLN A 104 -8.80 8.04 12.07
N LYS A 105 -8.71 7.15 11.08
CA LYS A 105 -9.80 6.24 10.71
C LYS A 105 -10.10 5.22 11.81
N LEU A 106 -9.08 4.74 12.53
CA LEU A 106 -9.23 3.81 13.66
C LEU A 106 -9.81 4.45 14.90
N LYS A 107 -9.51 5.72 15.18
CA LYS A 107 -9.74 6.38 16.48
C LYS A 107 -11.17 6.23 17.00
N ASN A 108 -12.17 6.24 16.13
CA ASN A 108 -13.58 6.13 16.51
C ASN A 108 -14.15 4.72 16.28
N LYS A 109 -13.31 3.72 16.06
CA LYS A 109 -13.72 2.36 15.71
C LYS A 109 -13.22 1.30 16.70
N VAL A 110 -12.37 1.67 17.65
CA VAL A 110 -11.89 0.76 18.70
C VAL A 110 -12.77 0.89 19.93
N HIS A 111 -13.20 -0.23 20.49
CA HIS A 111 -14.13 -0.30 21.61
C HIS A 111 -13.46 -0.83 22.89
N PRO A 112 -13.91 -0.38 24.09
CA PRO A 112 -14.89 0.71 24.32
C PRO A 112 -14.30 2.09 24.00
N HIS A 113 -15.08 2.95 23.32
CA HIS A 113 -14.59 4.22 22.77
C HIS A 113 -14.07 5.17 23.85
N GLU A 114 -14.76 5.31 24.95
CA GLU A 114 -14.43 6.24 26.02
C GLU A 114 -13.04 5.95 26.61
N GLU A 115 -12.67 4.69 26.69
CA GLU A 115 -11.40 4.26 27.25
C GLU A 115 -10.26 4.39 26.22
N TRP A 116 -10.51 4.03 24.95
CA TRP A 116 -9.49 4.09 23.90
C TRP A 116 -9.26 5.50 23.35
N HIS A 117 -10.22 6.42 23.46
CA HIS A 117 -10.15 7.74 22.84
C HIS A 117 -8.83 8.50 23.11
N SER A 118 -8.29 8.41 24.31
CA SER A 118 -7.04 9.08 24.72
C SER A 118 -5.77 8.30 24.42
N ARG A 119 -5.87 7.10 23.84
CA ARG A 119 -4.76 6.16 23.64
C ARG A 119 -4.12 6.22 22.26
N PHE A 120 -4.53 7.13 21.41
CA PHE A 120 -4.00 7.32 20.06
C PHE A 120 -2.97 8.45 20.03
N ILE A 121 -1.79 8.17 19.44
CA ILE A 121 -0.68 9.14 19.34
C ILE A 121 -0.22 9.20 17.89
N SER A 122 -0.12 10.40 17.35
CA SER A 122 0.08 10.64 15.92
C SER A 122 1.51 10.43 15.41
N ASN A 123 2.51 10.26 16.29
CA ASN A 123 3.90 10.11 15.87
C ASN A 123 4.78 9.43 16.93
N ILE A 124 5.92 8.91 16.51
CA ILE A 124 6.89 8.22 17.38
C ILE A 124 7.46 9.12 18.49
N PRO A 125 7.96 10.35 18.22
CA PRO A 125 8.52 11.19 19.27
C PRO A 125 7.53 11.48 20.40
N SER A 126 6.31 11.91 20.07
CA SER A 126 5.26 12.18 21.08
C SER A 126 4.84 10.94 21.86
N SER A 127 4.94 9.75 21.25
CA SER A 127 4.64 8.50 21.95
C SER A 127 5.73 8.16 22.99
N ALA A 128 6.99 8.44 22.67
CA ALA A 128 8.07 8.18 23.58
C ALA A 128 7.96 8.99 24.88
N GLU A 129 7.29 10.15 24.86
CA GLU A 129 7.07 10.97 26.06
C GLU A 129 6.00 10.39 27.01
N LYS A 130 5.06 9.61 26.48
CA LYS A 130 3.89 9.09 27.21
C LYS A 130 4.04 7.66 27.71
N ILE A 131 4.81 6.85 26.99
CA ILE A 131 4.99 5.42 27.28
C ILE A 131 5.83 5.26 28.56
N ASN A 132 5.42 4.36 29.45
CA ASN A 132 6.06 4.03 30.72
C ASN A 132 6.39 2.53 30.78
N ASN A 133 7.13 2.12 31.83
CA ASN A 133 7.38 0.71 32.08
C ASN A 133 6.05 -0.05 32.33
N GLY A 134 5.93 -1.22 31.74
CA GLY A 134 4.72 -2.05 31.78
C GLY A 134 3.71 -1.76 30.66
N ASP A 135 3.94 -0.72 29.84
CA ASP A 135 3.04 -0.39 28.74
C ASP A 135 3.20 -1.28 27.51
N ASN A 136 2.10 -1.41 26.78
CA ASN A 136 2.05 -2.00 25.44
C ASN A 136 1.95 -0.89 24.38
N VAL A 137 2.56 -1.12 23.23
CA VAL A 137 2.55 -0.17 22.12
C VAL A 137 2.16 -0.90 20.85
N ILE A 138 1.10 -0.48 20.20
CA ILE A 138 0.73 -0.92 18.86
C ILE A 138 1.25 0.13 17.88
N LEU A 139 2.30 -0.19 17.13
CA LEU A 139 2.76 0.63 16.01
C LEU A 139 1.87 0.37 14.80
N PHE A 140 1.23 1.42 14.32
CA PHE A 140 0.26 1.34 13.24
C PHE A 140 0.74 2.06 11.98
N ASP A 141 0.64 1.38 10.82
CA ASP A 141 0.77 1.96 9.48
C ASP A 141 -0.50 1.66 8.67
N ASP A 142 -0.81 2.44 7.65
CA ASP A 142 -1.90 2.13 6.71
C ASP A 142 -1.54 0.94 5.81
N PHE A 143 -0.26 0.89 5.39
CA PHE A 143 0.26 -0.14 4.50
C PHE A 143 1.68 -0.59 4.85
N ILE A 144 1.89 -1.90 4.99
CA ILE A 144 3.22 -2.51 5.12
C ILE A 144 3.63 -3.11 3.76
N GLY A 145 4.52 -2.42 3.04
CA GLY A 145 5.10 -2.90 1.78
C GLY A 145 6.23 -3.89 2.04
N THR A 146 7.46 -3.42 2.17
CA THR A 146 8.66 -4.27 2.42
C THR A 146 8.92 -4.57 3.90
N GLY A 147 8.17 -3.96 4.81
CA GLY A 147 8.40 -4.08 6.26
C GLY A 147 9.55 -3.22 6.82
N LYS A 148 10.47 -2.75 5.99
CA LYS A 148 11.68 -2.00 6.41
C LYS A 148 11.38 -0.68 7.12
N LYS A 149 10.31 0.05 6.70
CA LYS A 149 9.89 1.29 7.38
C LYS A 149 9.52 0.97 8.82
N MET A 150 8.64 0.01 9.03
CA MET A 150 8.16 -0.39 10.34
C MET A 150 9.30 -0.90 11.23
N ALA A 151 10.20 -1.75 10.72
CA ALA A 151 11.37 -2.24 11.44
C ALA A 151 12.26 -1.09 11.95
N ARG A 152 12.58 -0.11 11.10
CA ARG A 152 13.33 1.09 11.51
C ARG A 152 12.60 1.90 12.59
N LYS A 153 11.27 2.01 12.51
CA LYS A 153 10.46 2.75 13.50
C LYS A 153 10.43 2.03 14.85
N ILE A 154 10.41 0.70 14.88
CA ILE A 154 10.58 -0.10 16.11
C ILE A 154 11.91 0.21 16.78
N LEU A 155 13.02 0.18 16.02
CA LEU A 155 14.35 0.48 16.55
C LEU A 155 14.44 1.92 17.08
N TRP A 156 13.87 2.87 16.36
CA TRP A 156 13.84 4.25 16.77
C TRP A 156 13.05 4.46 18.07
N LEU A 157 11.83 3.92 18.17
CA LEU A 157 11.03 3.98 19.40
C LEU A 157 11.80 3.36 20.58
N LYS A 158 12.37 2.15 20.41
CA LYS A 158 13.18 1.51 21.45
C LYS A 158 14.30 2.42 21.95
N LYS A 159 15.04 3.06 21.02
CA LYS A 159 16.12 3.99 21.36
C LYS A 159 15.62 5.16 22.22
N LEU A 160 14.50 5.79 21.82
CA LEU A 160 13.93 6.92 22.57
C LEU A 160 13.45 6.51 23.97
N LEU A 161 12.82 5.36 24.11
CA LEU A 161 12.33 4.84 25.39
C LEU A 161 13.51 4.51 26.32
N LEU A 162 14.55 3.85 25.85
CA LEU A 162 15.75 3.54 26.63
C LEU A 162 16.48 4.81 27.12
N GLN A 163 16.53 5.87 26.31
CA GLN A 163 17.09 7.17 26.72
C GLN A 163 16.32 7.81 27.87
N ARG A 164 15.03 7.46 28.05
CA ARG A 164 14.19 7.90 29.18
C ARG A 164 14.20 6.92 30.36
N GLY A 165 14.98 5.86 30.31
CA GLY A 165 15.00 4.82 31.34
C GLY A 165 13.78 3.86 31.30
N VAL A 166 13.02 3.84 30.19
CA VAL A 166 11.91 2.94 30.00
C VAL A 166 12.44 1.68 29.30
N GLY A 167 12.52 0.56 30.03
CA GLY A 167 13.08 -0.70 29.55
C GLY A 167 12.08 -1.85 29.47
N ASP A 168 10.98 -1.79 30.21
CA ASP A 168 9.92 -2.80 30.22
C ASP A 168 8.71 -2.32 29.42
N PHE A 169 8.58 -2.78 28.18
CA PHE A 169 7.44 -2.50 27.29
C PHE A 169 7.32 -3.58 26.21
N LYS A 170 6.12 -3.73 25.68
CA LYS A 170 5.86 -4.66 24.56
C LYS A 170 5.46 -3.89 23.31
N ILE A 171 5.95 -4.33 22.15
CA ILE A 171 5.60 -3.75 20.86
C ILE A 171 4.82 -4.77 20.04
N PHE A 172 3.74 -4.32 19.46
CA PHE A 172 2.92 -4.98 18.45
C PHE A 172 2.92 -4.12 17.19
N CYS A 173 2.75 -4.72 16.04
CA CYS A 173 2.64 -3.99 14.78
C CYS A 173 1.30 -4.28 14.13
N ALA A 174 0.67 -3.27 13.53
CA ALA A 174 -0.60 -3.44 12.83
C ALA A 174 -0.68 -2.56 11.59
N CYS A 175 -1.42 -3.05 10.59
CA CYS A 175 -1.77 -2.26 9.40
C CYS A 175 -3.14 -2.69 8.86
N PHE A 176 -3.73 -1.87 8.00
CA PHE A 176 -4.91 -2.29 7.25
C PHE A 176 -4.53 -3.33 6.19
N THR A 177 -3.49 -3.05 5.42
CA THR A 177 -3.06 -3.94 4.34
C THR A 177 -1.54 -4.15 4.40
N GLY A 178 -1.08 -5.36 4.12
CA GLY A 178 0.35 -5.65 4.08
C GLY A 178 0.72 -6.70 3.04
N MET A 179 1.90 -6.57 2.45
CA MET A 179 2.49 -7.59 1.59
C MET A 179 2.98 -8.77 2.45
N GLN A 180 2.64 -10.00 2.08
CA GLN A 180 3.02 -11.20 2.84
C GLN A 180 4.53 -11.29 3.09
N PHE A 181 5.33 -11.03 2.07
CA PHE A 181 6.79 -11.04 2.21
C PHE A 181 7.30 -9.94 3.15
N GLY A 182 6.67 -8.76 3.14
CA GLY A 182 7.04 -7.65 4.01
C GLY A 182 6.62 -7.87 5.46
N ILE A 183 5.46 -8.47 5.69
CA ILE A 183 5.01 -8.91 7.02
C ILE A 183 5.97 -9.97 7.56
N LYS A 184 6.29 -10.99 6.74
CA LYS A 184 7.25 -12.03 7.12
C LYS A 184 8.63 -11.44 7.48
N HIS A 185 9.16 -10.57 6.62
CA HIS A 185 10.43 -9.89 6.88
C HIS A 185 10.39 -9.11 8.21
N LEU A 186 9.31 -8.39 8.47
CA LEU A 186 9.14 -7.64 9.72
C LEU A 186 9.10 -8.55 10.95
N ILE A 187 8.40 -9.69 10.88
CA ILE A 187 8.35 -10.68 11.96
C ILE A 187 9.74 -11.27 12.21
N ASP A 188 10.42 -11.71 11.14
CA ASP A 188 11.75 -12.33 11.22
C ASP A 188 12.78 -11.37 11.81
N GLU A 189 12.75 -10.09 11.44
CA GLU A 189 13.73 -9.08 11.91
C GLU A 189 13.43 -8.57 13.32
N SER A 190 12.16 -8.34 13.64
CA SER A 190 11.78 -7.68 14.89
C SER A 190 11.41 -8.64 16.01
N ASN A 191 11.06 -9.89 15.68
CA ASN A 191 10.43 -10.87 16.57
C ASN A 191 9.21 -10.31 17.32
N ARG A 192 8.35 -9.58 16.58
CA ARG A 192 7.14 -8.93 17.13
C ARG A 192 5.89 -9.46 16.45
N PRO A 193 4.75 -9.54 17.18
CA PRO A 193 3.47 -9.84 16.56
C PRO A 193 3.11 -8.76 15.54
N VAL A 194 2.67 -9.19 14.35
CA VAL A 194 2.23 -8.31 13.27
C VAL A 194 0.84 -8.73 12.82
N PHE A 195 -0.07 -7.78 12.77
CA PHE A 195 -1.42 -7.93 12.24
C PHE A 195 -1.58 -7.12 10.95
N ALA A 196 -2.17 -7.73 9.94
CA ALA A 196 -2.68 -7.07 8.74
C ALA A 196 -4.06 -7.65 8.43
N SER A 197 -5.06 -6.78 8.31
CA SER A 197 -6.41 -7.21 7.97
C SER A 197 -6.45 -7.82 6.57
N ILE A 198 -5.77 -7.17 5.62
CA ILE A 198 -5.64 -7.66 4.24
C ILE A 198 -4.19 -8.04 3.99
N SER A 199 -3.97 -9.29 3.56
CA SER A 199 -2.64 -9.82 3.26
C SER A 199 -2.50 -10.10 1.76
N LEU A 200 -1.55 -9.44 1.10
CA LEU A 200 -1.37 -9.47 -0.34
C LEU A 200 -0.12 -10.22 -0.76
N LYS A 201 -0.23 -10.95 -1.86
CA LYS A 201 0.89 -11.57 -2.56
C LYS A 201 1.46 -10.63 -3.64
N ARG A 202 2.66 -10.92 -4.14
CA ARG A 202 3.19 -10.26 -5.34
C ARG A 202 2.30 -10.55 -6.54
N GLY A 203 2.05 -9.52 -7.36
CA GLY A 203 1.11 -9.60 -8.47
C GLY A 203 1.52 -10.54 -9.60
N ILE A 204 2.81 -10.79 -9.79
CA ILE A 204 3.35 -11.66 -10.85
C ILE A 204 4.12 -12.82 -10.24
N SER A 205 5.15 -12.57 -9.43
CA SER A 205 6.10 -13.59 -8.96
C SER A 205 5.48 -14.64 -8.02
N GLU A 206 4.36 -14.33 -7.38
CA GLU A 206 3.63 -15.28 -6.51
C GLU A 206 2.31 -15.76 -7.14
N ARG A 207 2.07 -15.41 -8.42
CA ARG A 207 0.91 -15.83 -9.21
C ARG A 207 1.27 -16.86 -10.29
N TYR A 208 2.37 -16.63 -10.99
CA TYR A 208 2.81 -17.44 -12.11
C TYR A 208 4.01 -18.32 -11.73
N VAL A 209 4.24 -19.40 -12.47
CA VAL A 209 5.37 -20.33 -12.28
C VAL A 209 6.02 -20.69 -13.59
N GLY A 210 7.30 -21.12 -13.56
CA GLY A 210 8.03 -21.58 -14.74
C GLY A 210 8.09 -20.54 -15.86
N ASP A 211 7.80 -20.99 -17.09
CA ASP A 211 7.85 -20.14 -18.29
C ASP A 211 6.81 -19.02 -18.29
N GLU A 212 5.64 -19.26 -17.68
CA GLU A 212 4.61 -18.23 -17.53
C GLU A 212 5.10 -17.07 -16.67
N LEU A 213 5.81 -17.35 -15.58
CA LEU A 213 6.42 -16.34 -14.72
C LEU A 213 7.45 -15.51 -15.50
N THR A 214 8.36 -16.19 -16.20
CA THR A 214 9.41 -15.54 -16.98
C THR A 214 8.80 -14.62 -18.05
N ASN A 215 7.79 -15.12 -18.75
CA ASN A 215 7.06 -14.35 -19.75
C ASN A 215 6.34 -13.15 -19.15
N ALA A 216 5.58 -13.33 -18.06
CA ALA A 216 4.83 -12.24 -17.42
C ALA A 216 5.74 -11.11 -16.90
N LEU A 217 6.89 -11.45 -16.30
CA LEU A 217 7.90 -10.48 -15.88
C LEU A 217 8.52 -9.74 -17.07
N SER A 218 8.81 -10.43 -18.17
CA SER A 218 9.30 -9.80 -19.41
C SER A 218 8.29 -8.84 -19.99
N VAL A 219 7.04 -9.28 -20.14
CA VAL A 219 5.92 -8.47 -20.65
C VAL A 219 5.72 -7.22 -19.79
N MET A 220 5.77 -7.33 -18.46
CA MET A 220 5.64 -6.16 -17.57
C MET A 220 6.79 -5.18 -17.77
N LYS A 221 8.03 -5.65 -17.83
CA LYS A 221 9.20 -4.78 -18.09
C LYS A 221 9.13 -4.09 -19.45
N GLU A 222 8.57 -4.73 -20.46
CA GLU A 222 8.33 -4.11 -21.78
C GLU A 222 7.31 -2.96 -21.67
N ILE A 223 6.23 -3.13 -20.91
CA ILE A 223 5.24 -2.06 -20.67
C ILE A 223 5.89 -0.92 -19.90
N GLU A 224 6.59 -1.22 -18.81
CA GLU A 224 7.33 -0.21 -18.03
C GLU A 224 8.39 0.52 -18.88
N GLY A 225 8.97 -0.15 -19.86
CA GLY A 225 9.90 0.44 -20.84
C GLY A 225 9.28 1.52 -21.75
N GLN A 226 7.94 1.69 -21.74
CA GLN A 226 7.25 2.82 -22.39
C GLN A 226 7.19 4.08 -21.51
N LEU A 227 7.57 3.96 -20.23
CA LEU A 227 7.62 5.07 -19.27
C LEU A 227 8.91 5.86 -19.40
N GLY A 228 8.88 7.12 -18.96
CA GLY A 228 10.07 7.97 -18.93
C GLY A 228 11.06 7.51 -17.86
N GLU A 229 12.35 7.59 -18.17
CA GLU A 229 13.44 7.15 -17.26
C GLU A 229 13.45 7.89 -15.92
N THR A 230 12.92 9.11 -15.89
CA THR A 230 12.87 9.95 -14.69
C THR A 230 11.50 10.63 -14.53
N TYR A 231 11.06 10.74 -13.29
CA TYR A 231 9.86 11.49 -12.90
C TYR A 231 10.04 12.09 -11.50
N ARG A 232 9.90 13.42 -11.37
CA ARG A 232 10.01 14.13 -10.08
C ARG A 232 11.25 13.71 -9.26
N ASN A 233 12.43 13.75 -9.85
CA ASN A 233 13.71 13.33 -9.23
C ASN A 233 13.83 11.83 -8.87
N LYS A 234 12.90 11.00 -9.33
CA LYS A 234 12.96 9.54 -9.21
C LYS A 234 13.45 8.92 -10.51
N LYS A 235 14.20 7.83 -10.42
CA LYS A 235 14.62 7.03 -11.57
C LYS A 235 13.71 5.82 -11.69
N LEU A 236 13.19 5.53 -12.88
CA LEU A 236 12.28 4.39 -13.10
C LEU A 236 12.91 3.06 -12.67
N VAL A 237 14.21 2.90 -12.88
CA VAL A 237 14.93 1.67 -12.52
C VAL A 237 14.81 1.30 -11.03
N ASP A 238 14.65 2.29 -10.15
CA ASP A 238 14.49 2.07 -8.70
C ASP A 238 13.06 1.61 -8.34
N TYR A 239 12.12 1.67 -9.31
CA TYR A 239 10.70 1.36 -9.12
C TYR A 239 10.18 0.28 -10.06
N THR A 240 11.02 -0.29 -10.93
CA THR A 240 10.61 -1.39 -11.81
C THR A 240 10.00 -2.53 -11.01
N LEU A 241 8.83 -3.00 -11.41
CA LEU A 241 7.99 -3.96 -10.67
C LEU A 241 7.56 -3.46 -9.26
N GLY A 242 7.46 -2.15 -9.06
CA GLY A 242 7.27 -1.52 -7.75
C GLY A 242 8.57 -1.40 -6.95
N PHE A 243 8.61 -0.50 -5.96
CA PHE A 243 9.79 -0.30 -5.12
C PHE A 243 10.28 -1.64 -4.52
N GLU A 244 11.57 -1.95 -4.70
CA GLU A 244 12.18 -3.22 -4.31
C GLU A 244 11.46 -4.46 -4.93
N GLN A 245 10.93 -4.33 -6.14
CA GLN A 245 10.22 -5.39 -6.87
C GLN A 245 9.08 -6.00 -6.04
N SER A 246 8.36 -5.15 -5.33
CA SER A 246 7.26 -5.57 -4.45
C SER A 246 5.99 -5.98 -5.18
N GLU A 247 5.84 -5.62 -6.46
CA GLU A 247 4.73 -6.04 -7.33
C GLU A 247 3.36 -5.85 -6.68
N THR A 248 3.19 -4.72 -6.00
CA THR A 248 1.99 -4.46 -5.21
C THR A 248 0.82 -4.10 -6.09
N LEU A 249 -0.34 -4.69 -5.79
CA LEU A 249 -1.64 -4.39 -6.40
C LEU A 249 -2.58 -3.83 -5.33
N TYR A 250 -2.26 -2.63 -4.83
CA TYR A 250 -3.01 -2.00 -3.74
C TYR A 250 -2.97 -0.48 -3.81
N CYS A 251 -4.09 0.14 -3.48
CA CYS A 251 -4.17 1.55 -3.10
C CYS A 251 -5.39 1.77 -2.19
N ALA A 252 -5.29 2.65 -1.23
CA ALA A 252 -6.47 3.15 -0.52
C ALA A 252 -7.21 4.16 -1.41
N ALA A 253 -8.54 4.11 -1.40
CA ALA A 253 -9.36 4.97 -2.25
C ALA A 253 -9.13 6.45 -1.90
N ASN A 254 -8.86 7.26 -2.91
CA ASN A 254 -8.57 8.69 -2.82
C ASN A 254 -7.29 9.07 -2.04
N ASP A 255 -6.44 8.10 -1.73
CA ASP A 255 -5.17 8.34 -1.03
C ASP A 255 -3.97 8.32 -1.98
N ASN A 256 -2.82 8.71 -1.44
CA ASN A 256 -1.55 8.68 -2.14
C ASN A 256 -1.10 7.26 -2.44
N CYS A 257 -0.89 6.93 -3.72
CA CYS A 257 -0.46 5.60 -4.14
C CYS A 257 0.89 5.22 -3.53
N PRO A 258 1.02 4.03 -2.89
CA PRO A 258 2.31 3.53 -2.42
C PRO A 258 3.32 3.35 -3.57
N ASN A 259 4.60 3.63 -3.31
CA ASN A 259 5.65 3.41 -4.32
C ASN A 259 5.95 1.93 -4.60
N ASN A 260 5.42 1.05 -3.78
CA ASN A 260 5.45 -0.41 -3.95
C ASN A 260 4.59 -0.90 -5.13
N VAL A 261 3.63 -0.09 -5.57
CA VAL A 261 2.74 -0.39 -6.69
C VAL A 261 3.51 -0.30 -8.01
N PHE A 262 3.17 -1.13 -8.98
CA PHE A 262 3.75 -1.08 -10.33
C PHE A 262 3.73 0.34 -10.89
N PRO A 263 4.86 0.88 -11.38
CA PRO A 263 4.95 2.27 -11.84
C PRO A 263 4.00 2.59 -12.99
N ILE A 264 3.64 1.64 -13.82
CA ILE A 264 2.67 1.83 -14.90
C ILE A 264 1.32 2.41 -14.45
N LEU A 265 0.97 2.27 -13.15
CA LEU A 265 -0.29 2.73 -12.61
C LEU A 265 -0.24 4.17 -12.06
N TRP A 266 0.97 4.74 -11.80
CA TRP A 266 1.12 6.07 -11.19
C TRP A 266 2.23 6.96 -11.78
N TRP A 267 3.09 6.43 -12.68
CA TRP A 267 4.19 7.16 -13.32
C TRP A 267 3.69 7.91 -14.56
N SER A 268 3.42 9.19 -14.44
CA SER A 268 2.65 9.97 -15.43
C SER A 268 3.46 10.52 -16.61
N ILE A 269 4.68 10.04 -16.86
CA ILE A 269 5.55 10.48 -17.96
C ILE A 269 5.89 9.28 -18.86
N ARG A 270 5.64 9.40 -20.16
CA ARG A 270 6.03 8.43 -21.19
C ARG A 270 7.51 8.58 -21.58
N LYS A 271 8.09 7.58 -22.23
CA LYS A 271 9.46 7.56 -22.76
C LYS A 271 9.75 8.76 -23.68
N ASN A 272 8.76 9.23 -24.45
CA ASN A 272 8.84 10.42 -25.30
C ASN A 272 8.65 11.74 -24.54
N LYS A 273 8.71 11.70 -23.20
CA LYS A 273 8.52 12.84 -22.28
C LYS A 273 7.12 13.48 -22.31
N ARG A 274 6.14 12.85 -22.95
CA ARG A 274 4.74 13.31 -22.92
C ARG A 274 4.08 12.86 -21.62
N PRO A 275 3.35 13.74 -20.92
CA PRO A 275 2.54 13.35 -19.79
C PRO A 275 1.35 12.52 -20.25
N PHE A 276 0.84 11.65 -19.36
CA PHE A 276 -0.42 10.95 -19.55
C PHE A 276 -1.15 10.81 -18.22
N LYS A 277 -2.46 10.58 -18.29
CA LYS A 277 -3.29 10.35 -17.11
C LYS A 277 -3.05 8.94 -16.56
N THR A 278 -2.82 8.82 -15.27
CA THR A 278 -2.55 7.56 -14.59
C THR A 278 -3.73 7.15 -13.74
N LEU A 279 -3.98 5.83 -13.61
CA LEU A 279 -5.06 5.29 -12.78
C LEU A 279 -4.94 5.69 -11.30
N LEU A 280 -3.72 5.84 -10.82
CA LEU A 280 -3.44 6.18 -9.43
C LEU A 280 -2.64 7.48 -9.36
N GLN A 281 -2.87 8.25 -8.30
CA GLN A 281 -2.15 9.49 -8.06
C GLN A 281 -1.06 9.26 -7.01
N ARG A 282 0.14 9.78 -7.30
CA ARG A 282 1.24 9.77 -6.33
C ARG A 282 1.82 11.17 -6.17
N ALA A 283 1.72 11.71 -4.96
CA ALA A 283 2.40 12.93 -4.54
C ALA A 283 3.82 12.60 -4.07
N GLY A 284 4.78 13.42 -4.41
CA GLY A 284 6.15 13.34 -3.90
C GLY A 284 7.12 12.55 -4.77
#